data_120d2ed00f2da2e5ec7a973bc0406ca3
#
_entry.id   120d2ed00f2da2e5ec7a973bc0406ca3
#
_cell.length_a   1.000
_cell.length_b   1.000
_cell.length_c   1.000
_cell.angle_alpha   90.00
_cell.angle_beta   90.00
_cell.angle_gamma   90.00
#
_symmetry.space_group_name_H-M   'P 1'
#
loop_
_entity.id
_entity.type
_entity.pdbx_description
1 polymer ?
#
loop_
_entity_poly.entity_id
_entity_poly.type
_entity_poly.pdbx_seq_one_letter_code
_entity_poly.pdbx_strand_id
1 'polypeptide(L)'
;QAQTVQTLFLDVLRERGVKIKTRERIIDILPQKKGGFFVKTEGWQYEADVVILACGSKAAQTLGGCEDGYHLAEKLGHPVTEIVPALVPLKTKEAAFHALAGLRSPAKVTLFLDGKKAAESEGELQWTSYGISGIVVFQVSRFAALGLLEKKNVQISLNLLPQVNRQHLLAIYQKQTNKKAEHLLSGIFPQKLAALLLKQTGYKAGEILQEESFLEILSLVSDLRLTVTGTRSFEYAQVCAGGIDTAFVNAKTMESKKVPGLYFAGEILDVDGA
;
A
#
# COMPACT_ATOMS: atom_id res chain seq x y z
N GLN A 1 8.37 -21.08 7.12
CA GLN A 1 7.36 -20.07 7.42
C GLN A 1 7.93 -19.06 8.42
N ALA A 2 7.25 -17.94 8.73
CA ALA A 2 7.80 -16.83 9.52
C ALA A 2 8.40 -17.29 10.87
N GLN A 3 7.72 -18.17 11.60
CA GLN A 3 8.20 -18.70 12.88
C GLN A 3 9.52 -19.49 12.74
N THR A 4 9.70 -20.25 11.68
CA THR A 4 10.94 -20.99 11.40
C THR A 4 12.10 -20.04 11.21
N VAL A 5 11.89 -18.93 10.47
CA VAL A 5 12.91 -17.90 10.25
C VAL A 5 13.26 -17.20 11.57
N GLN A 6 12.25 -16.85 12.37
CA GLN A 6 12.46 -16.23 13.69
C GLN A 6 13.28 -17.15 14.62
N THR A 7 12.94 -18.43 14.69
CA THR A 7 13.67 -19.39 15.53
C THR A 7 15.14 -19.48 15.11
N LEU A 8 15.40 -19.59 13.79
CA LEU A 8 16.76 -19.63 13.27
C LEU A 8 17.59 -18.39 13.67
N PHE A 9 17.01 -17.19 13.51
CA PHE A 9 17.71 -15.97 13.92
C PHE A 9 17.99 -15.93 15.41
N LEU A 10 17.03 -16.32 16.26
CA LEU A 10 17.22 -16.35 17.69
C LEU A 10 18.32 -17.33 18.12
N ASP A 11 18.41 -18.48 17.48
CA ASP A 11 19.45 -19.47 17.78
C ASP A 11 20.83 -18.95 17.37
N VAL A 12 20.98 -18.39 16.19
CA VAL A 12 22.25 -17.78 15.73
C VAL A 12 22.67 -16.62 16.63
N LEU A 13 21.75 -15.78 17.07
CA LEU A 13 22.06 -14.69 18.01
C LEU A 13 22.55 -15.20 19.35
N ARG A 14 21.94 -16.27 19.88
CA ARG A 14 22.38 -16.92 21.12
C ARG A 14 23.77 -17.54 20.98
N GLU A 15 24.01 -18.27 19.89
CA GLU A 15 25.34 -18.86 19.61
C GLU A 15 26.45 -17.80 19.53
N ARG A 16 26.12 -16.61 19.04
CA ARG A 16 27.06 -15.47 18.95
C ARG A 16 27.14 -14.65 20.24
N GLY A 17 26.48 -15.05 21.29
CA GLY A 17 26.51 -14.36 22.60
C GLY A 17 25.80 -13.00 22.60
N VAL A 18 24.91 -12.75 21.63
CA VAL A 18 24.13 -11.50 21.59
C VAL A 18 23.12 -11.46 22.73
N LYS A 19 23.17 -10.42 23.55
CA LYS A 19 22.21 -10.20 24.63
C LYS A 19 20.94 -9.57 24.10
N ILE A 20 19.83 -10.30 24.13
CA ILE A 20 18.52 -9.81 23.71
C ILE A 20 17.77 -9.31 24.93
N LYS A 21 17.36 -8.04 24.93
CA LYS A 21 16.52 -7.40 25.93
C LYS A 21 15.15 -7.12 25.33
N THR A 22 14.13 -7.73 25.85
CA THR A 22 12.73 -7.54 25.44
C THR A 22 11.98 -6.72 26.48
N ARG A 23 10.90 -6.03 26.05
CA ARG A 23 10.08 -5.18 26.93
C ARG A 23 10.84 -4.00 27.53
N GLU A 24 11.88 -3.54 26.84
CA GLU A 24 12.65 -2.36 27.19
C GLU A 24 12.48 -1.30 26.10
N ARG A 25 11.61 -0.34 26.34
CA ARG A 25 11.39 0.78 25.42
C ARG A 25 12.52 1.79 25.56
N ILE A 26 13.19 2.09 24.46
CA ILE A 26 14.20 3.14 24.40
C ILE A 26 13.49 4.49 24.37
N ILE A 27 13.82 5.36 25.33
CA ILE A 27 13.23 6.70 25.46
C ILE A 27 14.19 7.83 25.02
N ASP A 28 15.51 7.55 25.04
CA ASP A 28 16.51 8.53 24.65
C ASP A 28 17.84 7.89 24.25
N ILE A 29 18.58 8.59 23.38
CA ILE A 29 19.94 8.21 22.96
C ILE A 29 20.79 9.49 23.03
N LEU A 30 21.79 9.51 23.91
CA LEU A 30 22.61 10.66 24.18
C LEU A 30 24.06 10.41 23.76
N PRO A 31 24.56 11.09 22.71
CA PRO A 31 25.98 11.03 22.35
C PRO A 31 26.86 11.58 23.50
N GLN A 32 27.96 10.89 23.78
CA GLN A 32 28.92 11.30 24.80
C GLN A 32 30.05 12.14 24.20
N LYS A 33 30.56 13.13 24.95
CA LYS A 33 31.66 13.99 24.49
C LYS A 33 32.96 13.26 24.15
N LYS A 34 33.21 12.12 24.79
CA LYS A 34 34.41 11.29 24.59
C LYS A 34 34.21 10.15 23.56
N GLY A 35 33.08 10.12 22.87
CA GLY A 35 32.64 9.07 21.98
C GLY A 35 31.74 8.06 22.69
N GLY A 36 30.93 7.32 21.88
CA GLY A 36 29.91 6.41 22.40
C GLY A 36 28.62 7.09 22.79
N PHE A 37 27.72 6.34 23.41
CA PHE A 37 26.33 6.73 23.71
C PHE A 37 25.88 6.27 25.07
N PHE A 38 25.00 7.04 25.70
CA PHE A 38 24.08 6.54 26.72
C PHE A 38 22.74 6.24 26.07
N VAL A 39 22.29 5.01 26.14
CA VAL A 39 20.97 4.56 25.68
C VAL A 39 20.06 4.39 26.88
N LYS A 40 19.01 5.20 26.98
CA LYS A 40 18.09 5.21 28.12
C LYS A 40 16.81 4.45 27.79
N THR A 41 16.39 3.62 28.71
CA THR A 41 15.06 3.00 28.76
C THR A 41 14.27 3.57 29.94
N GLU A 42 13.02 3.15 30.10
CA GLU A 42 12.21 3.58 31.27
C GLU A 42 12.82 3.20 32.61
N GLY A 43 13.60 2.13 32.68
CA GLY A 43 14.16 1.61 33.93
C GLY A 43 15.68 1.57 34.00
N TRP A 44 16.38 1.69 32.90
CA TRP A 44 17.83 1.46 32.81
C TRP A 44 18.54 2.44 31.90
N GLN A 45 19.85 2.51 32.05
CA GLN A 45 20.75 3.20 31.14
C GLN A 45 21.89 2.27 30.75
N TYR A 46 22.16 2.20 29.46
CA TYR A 46 23.23 1.40 28.87
C TYR A 46 24.30 2.31 28.28
N GLU A 47 25.55 1.91 28.35
CA GLU A 47 26.63 2.50 27.59
C GLU A 47 26.89 1.65 26.34
N ALA A 48 27.14 2.32 25.20
CA ALA A 48 27.44 1.68 23.95
C ALA A 48 28.49 2.51 23.16
N ASP A 49 29.43 1.84 22.51
CA ASP A 49 30.39 2.48 21.61
C ASP A 49 29.72 2.95 20.32
N VAL A 50 28.76 2.17 19.82
CA VAL A 50 27.97 2.46 18.62
C VAL A 50 26.51 2.12 18.84
N VAL A 51 25.63 2.77 18.08
CA VAL A 51 24.19 2.51 18.09
C VAL A 51 23.71 2.26 16.67
N ILE A 52 22.89 1.23 16.48
CA ILE A 52 22.21 0.95 15.21
C ILE A 52 20.71 1.10 15.45
N LEU A 53 20.08 2.09 14.82
CA LEU A 53 18.64 2.25 14.81
C LEU A 53 18.04 1.39 13.69
N ALA A 54 17.38 0.31 14.08
CA ALA A 54 16.74 -0.65 13.19
C ALA A 54 15.30 -0.97 13.64
N CYS A 55 14.59 0.07 14.12
CA CYS A 55 13.28 -0.06 14.77
C CYS A 55 12.13 -0.38 13.80
N GLY A 56 12.42 -0.41 12.48
CA GLY A 56 11.37 -0.55 11.47
C GLY A 56 10.55 0.72 11.28
N SER A 57 9.33 0.56 10.79
CA SER A 57 8.42 1.66 10.45
C SER A 57 7.16 1.66 11.32
N LYS A 58 6.30 2.65 11.09
CA LYS A 58 4.97 2.77 11.72
C LYS A 58 3.94 1.78 11.17
N ALA A 59 4.25 1.03 10.11
CA ALA A 59 3.35 0.04 9.53
C ALA A 59 3.17 -1.18 10.43
N ALA A 60 2.09 -1.92 10.20
CA ALA A 60 1.79 -3.18 10.91
C ALA A 60 1.89 -3.06 12.44
N GLN A 61 1.22 -2.09 13.03
CA GLN A 61 1.27 -1.76 14.46
C GLN A 61 1.00 -2.96 15.37
N THR A 62 0.14 -3.89 14.94
CA THR A 62 -0.13 -5.14 15.67
C THR A 62 1.09 -6.07 15.78
N LEU A 63 2.09 -5.87 14.92
CA LEU A 63 3.36 -6.60 14.93
C LEU A 63 4.50 -5.82 15.59
N GLY A 64 4.21 -4.66 16.17
CA GLY A 64 5.17 -3.83 16.89
C GLY A 64 5.66 -2.59 16.13
N GLY A 65 5.10 -2.29 14.94
CA GLY A 65 5.40 -1.05 14.22
C GLY A 65 5.06 0.19 15.06
N CYS A 66 5.99 1.14 15.19
CA CYS A 66 5.85 2.35 16.00
C CYS A 66 6.64 3.54 15.44
N GLU A 67 6.43 4.71 16.01
CA GLU A 67 7.10 5.97 15.64
C GLU A 67 8.36 6.26 16.45
N ASP A 68 8.66 5.47 17.48
CA ASP A 68 9.72 5.75 18.45
C ASP A 68 11.08 5.95 17.79
N GLY A 69 11.41 5.15 16.78
CA GLY A 69 12.67 5.26 16.05
C GLY A 69 12.83 6.59 15.31
N TYR A 70 11.75 7.11 14.72
CA TYR A 70 11.76 8.41 14.04
C TYR A 70 11.99 9.53 15.06
N HIS A 71 11.29 9.53 16.20
CA HIS A 71 11.48 10.54 17.25
C HIS A 71 12.88 10.51 17.85
N LEU A 72 13.49 9.33 18.01
CA LEU A 72 14.87 9.21 18.45
C LEU A 72 15.85 9.81 17.42
N ALA A 73 15.61 9.56 16.13
CA ALA A 73 16.42 10.12 15.07
C ALA A 73 16.29 11.65 14.97
N GLU A 74 15.08 12.20 15.10
CA GLU A 74 14.83 13.65 15.13
C GLU A 74 15.54 14.34 16.27
N LYS A 75 15.52 13.76 17.48
CA LYS A 75 16.29 14.27 18.65
C LYS A 75 17.79 14.30 18.39
N LEU A 76 18.29 13.38 17.57
CA LEU A 76 19.69 13.32 17.14
C LEU A 76 19.97 14.21 15.91
N GLY A 77 19.01 15.04 15.49
CA GLY A 77 19.14 16.04 14.43
C GLY A 77 18.94 15.49 13.02
N HIS A 78 18.39 14.29 12.85
CA HIS A 78 18.06 13.73 11.53
C HIS A 78 16.67 14.18 11.10
N PRO A 79 16.52 14.77 9.91
CA PRO A 79 15.20 15.03 9.34
C PRO A 79 14.50 13.70 9.03
N VAL A 80 13.19 13.68 9.27
CA VAL A 80 12.29 12.62 8.89
C VAL A 80 11.32 13.17 7.85
N THR A 81 11.20 12.51 6.71
CA THR A 81 10.26 12.88 5.66
C THR A 81 8.84 12.47 6.04
N GLU A 82 7.84 13.00 5.35
CA GLU A 82 6.44 12.68 5.62
C GLU A 82 6.17 11.18 5.50
N ILE A 83 5.67 10.60 6.57
CA ILE A 83 5.41 9.16 6.65
C ILE A 83 3.96 8.89 6.30
N VAL A 84 3.75 8.10 5.25
CA VAL A 84 2.42 7.68 4.81
C VAL A 84 2.34 6.15 4.72
N PRO A 85 1.14 5.57 4.92
CA PRO A 85 0.98 4.12 4.75
C PRO A 85 1.14 3.75 3.27
N ALA A 86 1.89 2.68 3.00
CA ALA A 86 2.12 2.13 1.67
C ALA A 86 1.83 0.63 1.64
N LEU A 87 1.64 0.07 0.44
CA LEU A 87 1.11 -1.29 0.25
C LEU A 87 -0.15 -1.50 1.10
N VAL A 88 -1.11 -0.60 0.93
CA VAL A 88 -2.30 -0.48 1.78
C VAL A 88 -3.57 -0.40 0.93
N PRO A 89 -4.71 -0.97 1.39
CA PRO A 89 -5.99 -0.81 0.70
C PRO A 89 -6.46 0.65 0.67
N LEU A 90 -7.20 1.00 -0.38
CA LEU A 90 -7.77 2.33 -0.58
C LEU A 90 -9.27 2.34 -0.33
N LYS A 91 -9.75 3.40 0.34
CA LYS A 91 -11.17 3.68 0.53
C LYS A 91 -11.69 4.49 -0.64
N THR A 92 -12.89 4.16 -1.12
CA THR A 92 -13.53 4.86 -2.23
C THR A 92 -14.88 5.44 -1.85
N LYS A 93 -15.29 6.50 -2.55
CA LYS A 93 -16.57 7.20 -2.31
C LYS A 93 -17.77 6.41 -2.83
N GLU A 94 -17.61 5.68 -3.91
CA GLU A 94 -18.69 5.05 -4.68
C GLU A 94 -19.20 3.78 -3.99
N ALA A 95 -20.07 3.95 -2.99
CA ALA A 95 -20.60 2.89 -2.13
C ALA A 95 -21.30 1.74 -2.89
N ALA A 96 -21.82 2.00 -4.11
CA ALA A 96 -22.44 0.97 -4.92
C ALA A 96 -21.47 -0.21 -5.22
N PHE A 97 -20.18 0.07 -5.41
CA PHE A 97 -19.17 -0.94 -5.68
C PHE A 97 -18.71 -1.70 -4.42
N HIS A 98 -19.01 -1.20 -3.23
CA HIS A 98 -18.73 -1.91 -1.98
C HIS A 98 -19.55 -3.20 -1.84
N ALA A 99 -20.67 -3.31 -2.56
CA ALA A 99 -21.45 -4.55 -2.65
C ALA A 99 -20.69 -5.71 -3.30
N LEU A 100 -19.61 -5.42 -4.05
CA LEU A 100 -18.73 -6.41 -4.65
C LEU A 100 -17.72 -7.03 -3.66
N ALA A 101 -17.77 -6.67 -2.39
CA ALA A 101 -16.82 -7.16 -1.38
C ALA A 101 -16.61 -8.68 -1.46
N GLY A 102 -15.33 -9.09 -1.45
CA GLY A 102 -14.89 -10.47 -1.61
C GLY A 102 -14.67 -10.92 -3.05
N LEU A 103 -15.14 -10.16 -4.05
CA LEU A 103 -14.85 -10.44 -5.45
C LEU A 103 -13.40 -10.10 -5.79
N ARG A 104 -12.79 -10.91 -6.64
CA ARG A 104 -11.50 -10.64 -7.28
C ARG A 104 -11.67 -10.60 -8.78
N SER A 105 -10.95 -9.72 -9.44
CA SER A 105 -10.97 -9.59 -10.89
C SER A 105 -9.63 -9.08 -11.40
N PRO A 106 -9.19 -9.51 -12.59
CA PRO A 106 -8.10 -8.83 -13.28
C PRO A 106 -8.45 -7.37 -13.46
N ALA A 107 -7.50 -6.48 -13.27
CA ALA A 107 -7.68 -5.05 -13.55
C ALA A 107 -6.35 -4.37 -13.85
N LYS A 108 -6.42 -3.33 -14.67
CA LYS A 108 -5.41 -2.30 -14.77
C LYS A 108 -5.90 -1.11 -13.98
N VAL A 109 -5.11 -0.68 -13.01
CA VAL A 109 -5.38 0.44 -12.12
C VAL A 109 -4.50 1.61 -12.52
N THR A 110 -5.10 2.74 -12.85
CA THR A 110 -4.38 4.00 -13.13
C THR A 110 -4.79 5.04 -12.10
N LEU A 111 -3.81 5.57 -11.37
CA LEU A 111 -3.99 6.62 -10.37
C LEU A 111 -3.81 8.00 -11.00
N PHE A 112 -4.72 8.90 -10.67
CA PHE A 112 -4.69 10.30 -11.07
C PHE A 112 -4.64 11.21 -9.83
N LEU A 113 -3.77 12.22 -9.87
CA LEU A 113 -3.69 13.31 -8.91
C LEU A 113 -4.00 14.61 -9.65
N ASP A 114 -5.07 15.31 -9.25
CA ASP A 114 -5.56 16.51 -9.93
C ASP A 114 -5.70 16.33 -11.46
N GLY A 115 -6.22 15.16 -11.86
CA GLY A 115 -6.44 14.80 -13.25
C GLY A 115 -5.18 14.38 -14.03
N LYS A 116 -3.98 14.43 -13.42
CA LYS A 116 -2.74 13.96 -14.04
C LYS A 116 -2.42 12.54 -13.62
N LYS A 117 -2.05 11.68 -14.56
CA LYS A 117 -1.62 10.31 -14.27
C LYS A 117 -0.35 10.33 -13.39
N ALA A 118 -0.42 9.69 -12.24
CA ALA A 118 0.68 9.61 -11.27
C ALA A 118 1.31 8.21 -11.20
N ALA A 119 0.50 7.16 -11.32
CA ALA A 119 0.99 5.77 -11.25
C ALA A 119 0.04 4.83 -11.99
N GLU A 120 0.54 3.65 -12.32
CA GLU A 120 -0.24 2.60 -12.99
C GLU A 120 0.28 1.23 -12.58
N SER A 121 -0.63 0.27 -12.44
CA SER A 121 -0.30 -1.13 -12.19
C SER A 121 -1.35 -2.04 -12.81
N GLU A 122 -0.98 -3.28 -13.15
CA GLU A 122 -1.88 -4.31 -13.67
C GLU A 122 -1.74 -5.59 -12.85
N GLY A 123 -2.87 -6.25 -12.54
CA GLY A 123 -2.89 -7.47 -11.75
C GLY A 123 -4.28 -7.77 -11.18
N GLU A 124 -4.33 -8.55 -10.09
CA GLU A 124 -5.57 -8.91 -9.43
C GLU A 124 -6.04 -7.79 -8.49
N LEU A 125 -7.22 -7.24 -8.78
CA LEU A 125 -7.98 -6.33 -7.94
C LEU A 125 -8.85 -7.12 -6.97
N GLN A 126 -8.91 -6.72 -5.73
CA GLN A 126 -9.84 -7.22 -4.72
C GLN A 126 -10.81 -6.13 -4.31
N TRP A 127 -12.11 -6.38 -4.49
CA TRP A 127 -13.18 -5.51 -4.02
C TRP A 127 -13.41 -5.72 -2.52
N THR A 128 -13.64 -4.63 -1.79
CA THR A 128 -13.88 -4.66 -0.35
C THR A 128 -15.13 -3.85 0.01
N SER A 129 -15.62 -4.01 1.24
CA SER A 129 -16.79 -3.25 1.75
C SER A 129 -16.52 -1.75 1.98
N TYR A 130 -15.31 -1.26 1.73
CA TYR A 130 -14.92 0.14 1.91
C TYR A 130 -14.20 0.73 0.69
N GLY A 131 -13.98 -0.06 -0.35
CA GLY A 131 -13.26 0.35 -1.56
C GLY A 131 -12.55 -0.81 -2.23
N ILE A 132 -11.24 -0.67 -2.45
CA ILE A 132 -10.44 -1.61 -3.25
C ILE A 132 -9.12 -2.00 -2.55
N SER A 133 -8.63 -3.18 -2.89
CA SER A 133 -7.42 -3.80 -2.36
C SER A 133 -6.77 -4.71 -3.43
N GLY A 134 -5.77 -5.46 -3.05
CA GLY A 134 -5.01 -6.37 -3.91
C GLY A 134 -3.68 -5.76 -4.37
N ILE A 135 -2.81 -6.61 -4.92
CA ILE A 135 -1.44 -6.21 -5.27
C ILE A 135 -1.44 -5.01 -6.22
N VAL A 136 -2.35 -4.99 -7.19
CA VAL A 136 -2.47 -3.88 -8.15
C VAL A 136 -2.77 -2.53 -7.48
N VAL A 137 -3.54 -2.53 -6.39
CA VAL A 137 -3.85 -1.34 -5.61
C VAL A 137 -2.67 -0.95 -4.71
N PHE A 138 -2.01 -1.94 -4.12
CA PHE A 138 -0.85 -1.71 -3.25
C PHE A 138 0.26 -0.96 -3.97
N GLN A 139 0.54 -1.29 -5.22
CA GLN A 139 1.58 -0.65 -6.04
C GLN A 139 1.34 0.85 -6.26
N VAL A 140 0.09 1.29 -6.28
CA VAL A 140 -0.24 2.71 -6.48
C VAL A 140 -0.58 3.43 -5.17
N SER A 141 -0.70 2.70 -4.05
CA SER A 141 -1.25 3.21 -2.79
C SER A 141 -0.42 4.31 -2.15
N ARG A 142 0.94 4.26 -2.24
CA ARG A 142 1.79 5.31 -1.69
C ARG A 142 1.57 6.67 -2.36
N PHE A 143 1.42 6.67 -3.68
CA PHE A 143 1.14 7.91 -4.43
C PHE A 143 -0.25 8.46 -4.08
N ALA A 144 -1.24 7.56 -3.87
CA ALA A 144 -2.56 7.96 -3.40
C ALA A 144 -2.48 8.57 -1.98
N ALA A 145 -1.71 7.96 -1.07
CA ALA A 145 -1.53 8.45 0.29
C ALA A 145 -0.86 9.83 0.33
N LEU A 146 0.22 10.02 -0.45
CA LEU A 146 0.88 11.33 -0.60
C LEU A 146 -0.05 12.37 -1.21
N GLY A 147 -0.79 12.01 -2.28
CA GLY A 147 -1.77 12.92 -2.89
C GLY A 147 -2.87 13.37 -1.92
N LEU A 148 -3.37 12.46 -1.07
CA LEU A 148 -4.33 12.78 -0.03
C LEU A 148 -3.75 13.71 1.05
N LEU A 149 -2.50 13.47 1.46
CA LEU A 149 -1.78 14.33 2.41
C LEU A 149 -1.64 15.76 1.85
N GLU A 150 -1.32 15.88 0.57
CA GLU A 150 -1.23 17.15 -0.15
C GLU A 150 -2.61 17.76 -0.52
N LYS A 151 -3.72 17.15 -0.07
CA LYS A 151 -5.10 17.57 -0.33
C LYS A 151 -5.46 17.64 -1.82
N LYS A 152 -4.80 16.85 -2.66
CA LYS A 152 -5.11 16.71 -4.08
C LYS A 152 -6.40 15.91 -4.30
N ASN A 153 -7.03 16.11 -5.45
CA ASN A 153 -8.09 15.24 -5.91
C ASN A 153 -7.49 13.91 -6.38
N VAL A 154 -7.75 12.83 -5.60
CA VAL A 154 -7.20 11.51 -5.87
C VAL A 154 -8.26 10.64 -6.50
N GLN A 155 -8.03 10.20 -7.74
CA GLN A 155 -8.94 9.35 -8.50
C GLN A 155 -8.24 8.12 -9.03
N ILE A 156 -8.98 7.03 -9.15
CA ILE A 156 -8.56 5.80 -9.80
C ILE A 156 -9.45 5.54 -11.00
N SER A 157 -8.84 5.17 -12.11
CA SER A 157 -9.46 4.52 -13.26
C SER A 157 -9.16 3.03 -13.21
N LEU A 158 -10.19 2.23 -13.29
CA LEU A 158 -10.12 0.78 -13.40
C LEU A 158 -10.47 0.36 -14.83
N ASN A 159 -9.56 -0.31 -15.51
CA ASN A 159 -9.90 -1.14 -16.65
C ASN A 159 -10.04 -2.59 -16.16
N LEU A 160 -11.27 -3.11 -16.16
CA LEU A 160 -11.60 -4.46 -15.70
C LEU A 160 -11.44 -5.53 -16.79
N LEU A 161 -10.99 -5.15 -17.98
CA LEU A 161 -10.74 -6.02 -19.14
C LEU A 161 -9.36 -5.70 -19.77
N PRO A 162 -8.26 -5.64 -18.99
CA PRO A 162 -6.99 -5.11 -19.48
C PRO A 162 -6.39 -5.87 -20.64
N GLN A 163 -6.66 -7.18 -20.73
CA GLN A 163 -6.10 -8.09 -21.74
C GLN A 163 -7.10 -8.49 -22.81
N VAL A 164 -8.32 -7.93 -22.80
CA VAL A 164 -9.39 -8.32 -23.69
C VAL A 164 -9.52 -7.34 -24.86
N ASN A 165 -9.48 -7.88 -26.07
CA ASN A 165 -9.71 -7.09 -27.27
C ASN A 165 -11.20 -6.74 -27.39
N ARG A 166 -11.51 -5.42 -27.39
CA ARG A 166 -12.86 -4.89 -27.51
C ARG A 166 -13.56 -5.36 -28.80
N GLN A 167 -12.85 -5.45 -29.93
CA GLN A 167 -13.39 -5.94 -31.19
C GLN A 167 -13.81 -7.41 -31.10
N HIS A 168 -13.05 -8.22 -30.35
CA HIS A 168 -13.41 -9.62 -30.11
C HIS A 168 -14.72 -9.74 -29.29
N LEU A 169 -14.89 -8.91 -28.25
CA LEU A 169 -16.13 -8.85 -27.48
C LEU A 169 -17.33 -8.43 -28.33
N LEU A 170 -17.12 -7.47 -29.21
CA LEU A 170 -18.16 -7.04 -30.15
C LEU A 170 -18.56 -8.14 -31.13
N ALA A 171 -17.59 -8.88 -31.66
CA ALA A 171 -17.84 -10.02 -32.54
C ALA A 171 -18.60 -11.16 -31.79
N ILE A 172 -18.33 -11.37 -30.50
CA ILE A 172 -19.10 -12.31 -29.66
C ILE A 172 -20.53 -11.79 -29.48
N TYR A 173 -20.71 -10.51 -29.17
CA TYR A 173 -22.01 -9.88 -29.03
C TYR A 173 -22.85 -10.05 -30.30
N GLN A 174 -22.32 -9.74 -31.48
CA GLN A 174 -23.01 -9.84 -32.78
C GLN A 174 -23.54 -11.27 -33.11
N LYS A 175 -22.88 -12.30 -32.54
CA LYS A 175 -23.37 -13.70 -32.63
C LYS A 175 -24.43 -14.06 -31.59
N GLN A 176 -24.73 -13.17 -30.65
CA GLN A 176 -25.56 -13.45 -29.49
C GLN A 176 -26.57 -12.34 -29.18
N THR A 177 -26.97 -11.58 -30.19
CA THR A 177 -27.85 -10.38 -30.08
C THR A 177 -29.21 -10.64 -29.42
N ASN A 178 -29.70 -11.90 -29.44
CA ASN A 178 -30.97 -12.28 -28.83
C ASN A 178 -30.88 -12.72 -27.37
N LYS A 179 -29.67 -12.68 -26.76
CA LYS A 179 -29.50 -13.07 -25.36
C LYS A 179 -29.89 -11.93 -24.43
N LYS A 180 -30.48 -12.31 -23.31
CA LYS A 180 -30.72 -11.37 -22.19
C LYS A 180 -29.41 -10.79 -21.69
N ALA A 181 -29.43 -9.54 -21.25
CA ALA A 181 -28.27 -8.80 -20.76
C ALA A 181 -27.49 -9.54 -19.67
N GLU A 182 -28.20 -10.14 -18.72
CA GLU A 182 -27.57 -10.92 -17.65
C GLU A 182 -26.78 -12.12 -18.17
N HIS A 183 -27.31 -12.85 -19.17
CA HIS A 183 -26.62 -14.00 -19.73
C HIS A 183 -25.43 -13.61 -20.61
N LEU A 184 -25.57 -12.49 -21.34
CA LEU A 184 -24.48 -11.97 -22.16
C LEU A 184 -23.31 -11.52 -21.30
N LEU A 185 -23.56 -10.76 -20.24
CA LEU A 185 -22.53 -10.23 -19.34
C LEU A 185 -21.93 -11.28 -18.41
N SER A 186 -22.69 -12.30 -17.99
CA SER A 186 -22.18 -13.40 -17.17
C SER A 186 -21.15 -14.29 -17.88
N GLY A 187 -21.09 -14.22 -19.22
CA GLY A 187 -20.02 -14.84 -20.01
C GLY A 187 -18.70 -14.06 -19.98
N ILE A 188 -18.72 -12.79 -19.50
CA ILE A 188 -17.57 -11.88 -19.49
C ILE A 188 -17.15 -11.55 -18.07
N PHE A 189 -18.12 -11.34 -17.16
CA PHE A 189 -17.92 -10.88 -15.79
C PHE A 189 -18.53 -11.85 -14.76
N PRO A 190 -18.00 -11.91 -13.54
CA PRO A 190 -18.69 -12.55 -12.42
C PRO A 190 -20.10 -11.97 -12.23
N GLN A 191 -21.06 -12.83 -11.91
CA GLN A 191 -22.49 -12.47 -11.85
C GLN A 191 -22.80 -11.22 -11.03
N LYS A 192 -22.16 -11.05 -9.85
CA LYS A 192 -22.34 -9.87 -9.01
C LYS A 192 -21.89 -8.57 -9.72
N LEU A 193 -20.78 -8.63 -10.45
CA LEU A 193 -20.26 -7.48 -11.19
C LEU A 193 -21.19 -7.18 -12.39
N ALA A 194 -21.57 -8.20 -13.15
CA ALA A 194 -22.51 -8.04 -14.26
C ALA A 194 -23.84 -7.36 -13.82
N ALA A 195 -24.42 -7.83 -12.73
CA ALA A 195 -25.65 -7.24 -12.18
C ALA A 195 -25.46 -5.77 -11.74
N LEU A 196 -24.30 -5.43 -11.13
CA LEU A 196 -24.02 -4.06 -10.75
C LEU A 196 -23.79 -3.15 -11.96
N LEU A 197 -23.11 -3.63 -13.01
CA LEU A 197 -22.89 -2.86 -14.24
C LEU A 197 -24.22 -2.54 -14.93
N LEU A 198 -25.14 -3.49 -15.03
CA LEU A 198 -26.50 -3.25 -15.56
C LEU A 198 -27.22 -2.18 -14.74
N LYS A 199 -27.14 -2.27 -13.41
CA LYS A 199 -27.76 -1.26 -12.52
C LYS A 199 -27.14 0.14 -12.72
N GLN A 200 -25.82 0.24 -12.92
CA GLN A 200 -25.13 1.52 -13.12
C GLN A 200 -25.49 2.17 -14.46
N THR A 201 -25.73 1.37 -15.48
CA THR A 201 -26.10 1.83 -16.84
C THR A 201 -27.63 1.92 -17.04
N GLY A 202 -28.44 1.55 -16.01
CA GLY A 202 -29.89 1.63 -16.06
C GLY A 202 -30.58 0.50 -16.82
N TYR A 203 -29.85 -0.51 -17.30
CA TYR A 203 -30.42 -1.65 -18.02
C TYR A 203 -30.90 -2.75 -17.05
N LYS A 204 -31.97 -3.45 -17.45
CA LYS A 204 -32.51 -4.56 -16.67
C LYS A 204 -31.90 -5.90 -17.10
N ALA A 205 -31.75 -6.81 -16.15
CA ALA A 205 -31.18 -8.13 -16.37
C ALA A 205 -31.88 -8.93 -17.50
N GLY A 206 -33.21 -8.83 -17.57
CA GLY A 206 -34.04 -9.54 -18.55
C GLY A 206 -34.14 -8.89 -19.93
N GLU A 207 -33.59 -7.71 -20.14
CA GLU A 207 -33.61 -6.97 -21.41
C GLU A 207 -32.61 -7.58 -22.41
N ILE A 208 -32.92 -7.40 -23.70
CA ILE A 208 -31.96 -7.64 -24.79
C ILE A 208 -31.22 -6.34 -25.03
N LEU A 209 -29.89 -6.33 -24.82
CA LEU A 209 -29.08 -5.15 -25.07
C LEU A 209 -28.95 -4.88 -26.56
N GLN A 210 -29.09 -3.61 -26.94
CA GLN A 210 -28.68 -3.15 -28.27
C GLN A 210 -27.16 -2.97 -28.30
N GLU A 211 -26.60 -2.88 -29.51
CA GLU A 211 -25.14 -2.76 -29.67
C GLU A 211 -24.57 -1.52 -28.94
N GLU A 212 -25.28 -0.39 -29.05
CA GLU A 212 -24.90 0.85 -28.36
C GLU A 212 -24.86 0.65 -26.84
N SER A 213 -25.85 -0.01 -26.27
CA SER A 213 -25.93 -0.31 -24.83
C SER A 213 -24.79 -1.23 -24.38
N PHE A 214 -24.46 -2.23 -25.18
CA PHE A 214 -23.32 -3.11 -24.92
C PHE A 214 -21.98 -2.35 -24.97
N LEU A 215 -21.80 -1.46 -25.95
CA LEU A 215 -20.63 -0.62 -26.08
C LEU A 215 -20.50 0.41 -24.93
N GLU A 216 -21.61 0.92 -24.41
CA GLU A 216 -21.65 1.75 -23.21
C GLU A 216 -21.11 1.01 -21.97
N ILE A 217 -21.59 -0.23 -21.75
CA ILE A 217 -21.07 -1.08 -20.68
C ILE A 217 -19.57 -1.35 -20.85
N LEU A 218 -19.12 -1.68 -22.07
CA LEU A 218 -17.70 -1.90 -22.35
C LEU A 218 -16.86 -0.63 -22.09
N SER A 219 -17.40 0.53 -22.38
CA SER A 219 -16.73 1.80 -22.10
C SER A 219 -16.63 2.06 -20.61
N LEU A 220 -17.70 1.82 -19.85
CA LEU A 220 -17.70 1.94 -18.39
C LEU A 220 -16.66 1.03 -17.75
N VAL A 221 -16.58 -0.25 -18.13
CA VAL A 221 -15.61 -1.20 -17.53
C VAL A 221 -14.17 -0.97 -17.97
N SER A 222 -13.96 -0.25 -19.07
CA SER A 222 -12.61 0.12 -19.54
C SER A 222 -12.05 1.34 -18.84
N ASP A 223 -12.91 2.20 -18.26
CA ASP A 223 -12.53 3.41 -17.53
C ASP A 223 -13.50 3.67 -16.37
N LEU A 224 -13.62 2.71 -15.45
CA LEU A 224 -14.46 2.86 -14.27
C LEU A 224 -13.76 3.77 -13.26
N ARG A 225 -14.31 4.96 -13.06
CA ARG A 225 -13.75 5.99 -12.18
C ARG A 225 -14.21 5.83 -10.75
N LEU A 226 -13.25 5.81 -9.81
CA LEU A 226 -13.48 5.82 -8.37
C LEU A 226 -12.73 6.97 -7.73
N THR A 227 -13.40 7.67 -6.80
CA THR A 227 -12.79 8.73 -6.00
C THR A 227 -12.18 8.12 -4.74
N VAL A 228 -10.88 8.29 -4.53
CA VAL A 228 -10.20 7.83 -3.34
C VAL A 228 -10.42 8.83 -2.22
N THR A 229 -11.01 8.37 -1.10
CA THR A 229 -11.31 9.21 0.06
C THR A 229 -10.34 9.01 1.23
N GLY A 230 -9.48 8.00 1.15
CA GLY A 230 -8.50 7.68 2.18
C GLY A 230 -7.81 6.36 1.91
N THR A 231 -6.79 6.08 2.70
CA THR A 231 -6.20 4.75 2.83
C THR A 231 -6.81 4.03 4.04
N ARG A 232 -6.55 2.74 4.17
CA ARG A 232 -6.65 2.08 5.48
C ARG A 232 -5.52 2.61 6.36
N SER A 233 -5.65 2.48 7.69
CA SER A 233 -4.65 2.97 8.64
C SER A 233 -3.32 2.23 8.49
N PHE A 234 -2.28 2.74 9.18
CA PHE A 234 -0.98 2.09 9.29
C PHE A 234 -1.04 0.64 9.81
N GLU A 235 -2.07 0.30 10.57
CA GLU A 235 -2.35 -1.07 11.01
C GLU A 235 -2.49 -2.06 9.85
N TYR A 236 -3.04 -1.61 8.71
CA TYR A 236 -3.29 -2.42 7.51
C TYR A 236 -2.24 -2.21 6.42
N ALA A 237 -1.30 -1.31 6.64
CA ALA A 237 -0.18 -1.09 5.73
C ALA A 237 0.87 -2.18 5.91
N GLN A 238 1.42 -2.67 4.80
CA GLN A 238 2.51 -3.63 4.88
C GLN A 238 3.84 -2.93 5.15
N VAL A 239 4.01 -1.71 4.63
CA VAL A 239 5.18 -0.85 4.79
C VAL A 239 4.75 0.62 4.89
N CYS A 240 5.70 1.51 5.19
CA CYS A 240 5.53 2.95 5.04
C CYS A 240 6.31 3.46 3.82
N ALA A 241 5.87 4.58 3.25
CA ALA A 241 6.73 5.46 2.46
C ALA A 241 7.11 6.65 3.36
N GLY A 242 8.30 7.21 3.13
CA GLY A 242 8.92 8.17 4.05
C GLY A 242 9.74 7.49 5.15
N GLY A 243 10.48 8.29 5.90
CA GLY A 243 11.39 7.84 6.95
C GLY A 243 12.55 8.82 7.16
N ILE A 244 13.65 8.36 7.74
CA ILE A 244 14.86 9.16 7.92
C ILE A 244 15.43 9.52 6.57
N ASP A 245 15.65 10.82 6.33
CA ASP A 245 16.21 11.34 5.08
C ASP A 245 17.61 10.77 4.82
N THR A 246 17.73 9.99 3.75
CA THR A 246 18.97 9.32 3.35
C THR A 246 20.09 10.26 2.93
N ALA A 247 19.81 11.53 2.63
CA ALA A 247 20.83 12.55 2.39
C ALA A 247 21.80 12.69 3.58
N PHE A 248 21.35 12.40 4.80
CA PHE A 248 22.14 12.46 6.02
C PHE A 248 22.72 11.12 6.46
N VAL A 249 22.64 10.10 5.63
CA VAL A 249 23.19 8.76 5.88
C VAL A 249 24.26 8.44 4.83
N ASN A 250 25.35 7.81 5.24
CA ASN A 250 26.39 7.36 4.33
C ASN A 250 25.92 6.06 3.66
N ALA A 251 25.72 6.08 2.35
CA ALA A 251 25.19 4.93 1.59
C ALA A 251 26.10 3.69 1.59
N LYS A 252 27.40 3.83 1.91
CA LYS A 252 28.34 2.70 1.96
C LYS A 252 28.44 2.05 3.32
N THR A 253 28.36 2.86 4.39
CA THR A 253 28.55 2.39 5.77
C THR A 253 27.25 2.34 6.56
N MET A 254 26.19 2.99 6.07
CA MET A 254 24.93 3.22 6.77
C MET A 254 25.08 4.09 8.02
N GLU A 255 26.22 4.75 8.19
CA GLU A 255 26.50 5.65 9.31
C GLU A 255 25.87 7.02 9.10
N SER A 256 25.43 7.63 10.19
CA SER A 256 25.00 9.02 10.24
C SER A 256 26.14 9.95 9.81
N LYS A 257 25.83 10.92 8.93
CA LYS A 257 26.74 12.02 8.60
C LYS A 257 26.74 13.13 9.67
N LYS A 258 25.85 13.06 10.65
CA LYS A 258 25.68 14.06 11.72
C LYS A 258 26.23 13.59 13.06
N VAL A 259 26.08 12.31 13.37
CA VAL A 259 26.41 11.75 14.69
C VAL A 259 27.32 10.52 14.45
N PRO A 260 28.65 10.66 14.67
CA PRO A 260 29.59 9.55 14.52
C PRO A 260 29.24 8.36 15.42
N GLY A 261 29.32 7.14 14.89
CA GLY A 261 28.97 5.91 15.60
C GLY A 261 27.48 5.58 15.65
N LEU A 262 26.60 6.45 15.09
CA LEU A 262 25.18 6.15 14.89
C LEU A 262 24.97 5.56 13.49
N TYR A 263 24.26 4.44 13.41
CA TYR A 263 23.94 3.75 12.15
C TYR A 263 22.44 3.56 12.01
N PHE A 264 21.97 3.40 10.77
CA PHE A 264 20.57 3.14 10.46
C PHE A 264 20.44 1.89 9.60
N ALA A 265 19.37 1.09 9.81
CA ALA A 265 19.11 -0.09 9.00
C ALA A 265 17.61 -0.39 8.88
N GLY A 266 17.19 -0.87 7.70
CA GLY A 266 15.82 -1.33 7.44
C GLY A 266 14.83 -0.21 7.16
N GLU A 267 13.56 -0.46 7.41
CA GLU A 267 12.40 0.39 7.04
C GLU A 267 12.31 1.73 7.79
N ILE A 268 13.23 2.03 8.69
CA ILE A 268 13.30 3.35 9.32
C ILE A 268 13.82 4.43 8.34
N LEU A 269 14.49 4.01 7.28
CA LEU A 269 15.04 4.88 6.25
C LEU A 269 14.00 5.21 5.17
N ASP A 270 14.06 6.43 4.64
CA ASP A 270 13.30 6.82 3.46
C ASP A 270 13.92 6.19 2.19
N VAL A 271 13.64 4.90 1.99
CA VAL A 271 14.05 4.12 0.83
C VAL A 271 12.88 3.30 0.33
N ASP A 272 12.42 3.62 -0.85
CA ASP A 272 11.40 2.83 -1.52
C ASP A 272 12.04 1.64 -2.25
N GLY A 273 11.56 0.43 -1.98
CA GLY A 273 11.86 -0.74 -2.80
C GLY A 273 11.20 -0.62 -4.18
N ALA A 274 11.89 -1.11 -5.20
CA ALA A 274 11.36 -1.17 -6.57
C ALA A 274 10.36 -2.32 -6.72
#